data_3940e45081d3464053d61bc745dbb1d7
#
_entry.id   3940e45081d3464053d61bc745dbb1d7
#
_cell.length_a   1.000
_cell.length_b   1.000
_cell.length_c   1.000
_cell.angle_alpha   90.00
_cell.angle_beta   90.00
_cell.angle_gamma   90.00
#
_symmetry.space_group_name_H-M   'P 1'
#
loop_
_entity.id
_entity.type
_entity.pdbx_description
1 polymer ?
#
loop_
_entity_poly.entity_id
_entity_poly.type
_entity_poly.pdbx_seq_one_letter_code
_entity_poly.pdbx_strand_id
1 'polypeptide(L)'
;QYFGDPVYTYSLKQGIEDGFLAPYKVIRVNFNVDINGFRPFKGERDKHGREFDKKLYTTRDFDKSLVIDERTEMVAKYVSKYMKDNDRRWDKTIVFCEDIEHAERMRQAFVNENTDLVAEDSRYVMRITGDDNTGKAQLDNFEDVTSKVPTIVTTSKLLTTGVNVKTCKTIVLDSNINSMTEFKQIIGRGTRLDTDHGKSYFTII
;
A
#
# COMPACT_ATOMS: atom_id res chain seq x y z
N GLN A 1 16.20 27.24 13.69
CA GLN A 1 15.59 27.24 12.35
C GLN A 1 16.52 27.96 11.39
N TYR A 2 17.10 27.24 10.40
CA TYR A 2 18.12 27.79 9.51
C TYR A 2 17.54 28.69 8.40
N PHE A 3 16.29 28.46 8.02
CA PHE A 3 15.62 29.12 6.89
C PHE A 3 14.43 30.03 7.27
N GLY A 4 14.13 30.20 8.55
CA GLY A 4 12.97 30.99 9.00
C GLY A 4 11.63 30.36 8.62
N ASP A 5 10.57 31.17 8.63
CA ASP A 5 9.24 30.74 8.20
C ASP A 5 9.14 30.70 6.67
N PRO A 6 8.28 29.80 6.11
CA PRO A 6 8.10 29.73 4.66
C PRO A 6 7.57 31.05 4.11
N VAL A 7 8.16 31.53 3.03
CA VAL A 7 7.70 32.75 2.33
C VAL A 7 6.32 32.52 1.66
N TYR A 8 6.05 31.28 1.26
CA TYR A 8 4.79 30.86 0.65
C TYR A 8 4.52 29.39 0.95
N THR A 9 3.26 29.04 1.18
CA THR A 9 2.81 27.65 1.35
C THR A 9 1.80 27.32 0.28
N TYR A 10 2.13 26.37 -0.60
CA TYR A 10 1.21 25.80 -1.60
C TYR A 10 0.68 24.45 -1.09
N SER A 11 -0.58 24.42 -0.75
CA SER A 11 -1.20 23.23 -0.14
C SER A 11 -1.60 22.20 -1.20
N LEU A 12 -1.72 20.91 -0.77
CA LEU A 12 -2.24 19.84 -1.62
C LEU A 12 -3.64 20.19 -2.17
N LYS A 13 -4.49 20.82 -1.35
CA LYS A 13 -5.82 21.26 -1.74
C LYS A 13 -5.75 22.28 -2.89
N GLN A 14 -4.92 23.30 -2.76
CA GLN A 14 -4.71 24.28 -3.82
C GLN A 14 -4.20 23.63 -5.10
N GLY A 15 -3.23 22.69 -5.00
CA GLY A 15 -2.72 22.00 -6.17
C GLY A 15 -3.77 21.15 -6.90
N ILE A 16 -4.76 20.61 -6.18
CA ILE A 16 -5.90 19.90 -6.77
C ILE A 16 -6.89 20.90 -7.40
N GLU A 17 -7.25 21.97 -6.70
CA GLU A 17 -8.16 23.01 -7.17
C GLU A 17 -7.62 23.72 -8.42
N ASP A 18 -6.32 23.96 -8.48
CA ASP A 18 -5.64 24.56 -9.63
C ASP A 18 -5.38 23.58 -10.79
N GLY A 19 -5.72 22.31 -10.62
CA GLY A 19 -5.60 21.28 -11.66
C GLY A 19 -4.16 20.76 -11.89
N PHE A 20 -3.23 21.02 -10.99
CA PHE A 20 -1.86 20.49 -11.07
C PHE A 20 -1.70 19.10 -10.44
N LEU A 21 -2.61 18.73 -9.54
CA LEU A 21 -2.57 17.45 -8.84
C LEU A 21 -3.88 16.69 -9.02
N ALA A 22 -3.76 15.36 -9.15
CA ALA A 22 -4.91 14.47 -9.24
C ALA A 22 -5.73 14.49 -7.94
N PRO A 23 -7.05 14.66 -8.00
CA PRO A 23 -7.93 14.43 -6.87
C PRO A 23 -7.92 12.96 -6.44
N TYR A 24 -8.38 12.68 -5.22
CA TYR A 24 -8.41 11.31 -4.70
C TYR A 24 -9.75 10.96 -4.05
N LYS A 25 -10.09 9.67 -4.12
CA LYS A 25 -11.21 9.05 -3.42
C LYS A 25 -10.64 8.23 -2.26
N VAL A 26 -11.23 8.34 -1.07
CA VAL A 26 -10.86 7.53 0.09
C VAL A 26 -11.93 6.47 0.33
N ILE A 27 -11.49 5.22 0.46
CA ILE A 27 -12.31 4.08 0.86
C ILE A 27 -11.75 3.58 2.19
N ARG A 28 -12.52 3.72 3.27
CA ARG A 28 -12.14 3.16 4.56
C ARG A 28 -12.69 1.75 4.69
N VAL A 29 -11.81 0.82 4.96
CA VAL A 29 -12.13 -0.59 5.23
C VAL A 29 -11.82 -0.87 6.69
N ASN A 30 -12.78 -1.46 7.41
CA ASN A 30 -12.58 -1.91 8.78
C ASN A 30 -13.03 -3.37 8.85
N PHE A 31 -12.15 -4.24 9.28
CA PHE A 31 -12.49 -5.62 9.59
C PHE A 31 -12.92 -5.74 11.06
N ASN A 32 -13.62 -6.83 11.40
CA ASN A 32 -14.08 -7.04 12.77
C ASN A 32 -12.92 -7.01 13.78
N VAL A 33 -11.77 -7.54 13.41
CA VAL A 33 -10.56 -7.54 14.24
C VAL A 33 -10.00 -6.12 14.44
N ASP A 34 -10.15 -5.24 13.46
CA ASP A 34 -9.72 -3.84 13.59
C ASP A 34 -10.59 -3.06 14.59
N ILE A 35 -11.88 -3.40 14.65
CA ILE A 35 -12.86 -2.73 15.54
C ILE A 35 -12.78 -3.29 16.96
N ASN A 36 -12.76 -4.61 17.08
CA ASN A 36 -12.89 -5.30 18.38
C ASN A 36 -11.52 -5.57 19.04
N GLY A 37 -10.43 -5.45 18.26
CA GLY A 37 -9.11 -5.92 18.67
C GLY A 37 -9.02 -7.44 18.70
N PHE A 38 -7.84 -7.93 19.05
CA PHE A 38 -7.55 -9.35 19.20
C PHE A 38 -7.19 -9.67 20.65
N ARG A 39 -7.83 -10.70 21.21
CA ARG A 39 -7.49 -11.26 22.53
C ARG A 39 -7.05 -12.69 22.38
N PRO A 40 -5.76 -13.00 22.57
CA PRO A 40 -5.26 -14.35 22.49
C PRO A 40 -5.83 -15.21 23.62
N PHE A 41 -6.04 -16.48 23.35
CA PHE A 41 -6.36 -17.47 24.37
C PHE A 41 -5.13 -17.74 25.26
N LYS A 42 -5.36 -18.28 26.45
CA LYS A 42 -4.27 -18.68 27.35
C LYS A 42 -3.42 -19.78 26.70
N GLY A 43 -2.13 -19.52 26.54
CA GLY A 43 -1.18 -20.46 25.93
C GLY A 43 -1.10 -20.35 24.40
N GLU A 44 -1.84 -19.45 23.78
CA GLU A 44 -1.70 -19.15 22.36
C GLU A 44 -0.35 -18.51 22.08
N ARG A 45 0.29 -18.92 20.97
CA ARG A 45 1.65 -18.52 20.62
C ARG A 45 1.70 -17.83 19.27
N ASP A 46 2.66 -16.90 19.16
CA ASP A 46 2.97 -16.24 17.89
C ASP A 46 3.66 -17.22 16.91
N LYS A 47 3.87 -16.78 15.69
CA LYS A 47 4.59 -17.54 14.64
C LYS A 47 6.02 -17.94 15.02
N HIS A 48 6.61 -17.32 16.04
CA HIS A 48 7.94 -17.64 16.58
C HIS A 48 7.87 -18.54 17.81
N GLY A 49 6.67 -19.02 18.19
CA GLY A 49 6.47 -19.92 19.32
C GLY A 49 6.45 -19.22 20.69
N ARG A 50 6.43 -17.88 20.75
CA ARG A 50 6.35 -17.11 21.99
C ARG A 50 4.88 -16.95 22.39
N GLU A 51 4.58 -17.18 23.67
CA GLU A 51 3.22 -16.99 24.20
C GLU A 51 2.83 -15.52 24.17
N PHE A 52 1.61 -15.22 23.69
CA PHE A 52 1.08 -13.86 23.70
C PHE A 52 0.80 -13.37 25.11
N ASP A 53 1.07 -12.09 25.37
CA ASP A 53 0.64 -11.43 26.59
C ASP A 53 -0.89 -11.39 26.68
N LYS A 54 -1.42 -11.50 27.91
CA LYS A 54 -2.86 -11.40 28.18
C LYS A 54 -3.34 -9.94 28.10
N LYS A 55 -3.26 -9.31 26.93
CA LYS A 55 -3.78 -7.97 26.70
C LYS A 55 -4.69 -7.94 25.48
N LEU A 56 -5.45 -6.87 25.34
CA LEU A 56 -6.16 -6.57 24.09
C LEU A 56 -5.16 -5.96 23.11
N TYR A 57 -4.94 -6.63 21.99
CA TYR A 57 -4.18 -6.10 20.87
C TYR A 57 -5.10 -5.29 19.97
N THR A 58 -4.64 -4.14 19.52
CA THR A 58 -5.38 -3.21 18.66
C THR A 58 -4.66 -3.04 17.34
N THR A 59 -5.23 -2.29 16.40
CA THR A 59 -4.61 -1.99 15.10
C THR A 59 -3.21 -1.40 15.20
N ARG A 60 -2.85 -0.78 16.33
CA ARG A 60 -1.49 -0.26 16.58
C ARG A 60 -0.45 -1.35 16.83
N ASP A 61 -0.92 -2.52 17.26
CA ASP A 61 -0.08 -3.67 17.57
C ASP A 61 0.07 -4.61 16.36
N PHE A 62 -0.86 -4.52 15.38
CA PHE A 62 -0.89 -5.41 14.23
C PHE A 62 0.35 -5.20 13.34
N ASP A 63 0.86 -6.30 12.85
CA ASP A 63 2.08 -6.41 12.04
C ASP A 63 3.37 -5.90 12.70
N LYS A 64 3.29 -5.42 13.94
CA LYS A 64 4.44 -5.07 14.79
C LYS A 64 4.71 -6.12 15.85
N SER A 65 3.79 -6.23 16.83
CA SER A 65 3.89 -7.17 17.96
C SER A 65 2.91 -8.35 17.83
N LEU A 66 1.95 -8.24 16.91
CA LEU A 66 0.97 -9.28 16.61
C LEU A 66 0.81 -9.40 15.10
N VAL A 67 1.09 -10.56 14.54
CA VAL A 67 0.81 -10.89 13.13
C VAL A 67 -0.50 -11.67 13.05
N ILE A 68 -1.42 -11.19 12.22
CA ILE A 68 -2.70 -11.82 11.93
C ILE A 68 -2.76 -12.10 10.43
N ASP A 69 -2.40 -13.31 10.02
CA ASP A 69 -2.34 -13.68 8.60
C ASP A 69 -3.72 -13.56 7.93
N GLU A 70 -4.79 -13.94 8.62
CA GLU A 70 -6.17 -13.81 8.13
C GLU A 70 -6.54 -12.36 7.82
N ARG A 71 -6.02 -11.40 8.58
CA ARG A 71 -6.23 -9.97 8.28
C ARG A 71 -5.54 -9.57 6.97
N THR A 72 -4.31 -10.01 6.77
CA THR A 72 -3.55 -9.77 5.52
C THR A 72 -4.29 -10.37 4.31
N GLU A 73 -4.82 -11.59 4.44
CA GLU A 73 -5.63 -12.24 3.40
C GLU A 73 -6.92 -11.46 3.12
N MET A 74 -7.62 -10.99 4.16
CA MET A 74 -8.84 -10.18 3.99
C MET A 74 -8.57 -8.86 3.27
N VAL A 75 -7.44 -8.19 3.54
CA VAL A 75 -7.02 -6.96 2.83
C VAL A 75 -6.79 -7.27 1.35
N ALA A 76 -5.98 -8.28 1.04
CA ALA A 76 -5.68 -8.67 -0.34
C ALA A 76 -6.95 -9.06 -1.11
N LYS A 77 -7.85 -9.83 -0.49
CA LYS A 77 -9.13 -10.22 -1.06
C LYS A 77 -10.04 -9.02 -1.33
N TYR A 78 -10.17 -8.11 -0.37
CA TYR A 78 -10.97 -6.90 -0.53
C TYR A 78 -10.47 -6.03 -1.69
N VAL A 79 -9.16 -5.75 -1.73
CA VAL A 79 -8.56 -4.91 -2.77
C VAL A 79 -8.65 -5.58 -4.13
N SER A 80 -8.34 -6.87 -4.24
CA SER A 80 -8.46 -7.63 -5.50
C SER A 80 -9.89 -7.64 -6.03
N LYS A 81 -10.87 -7.85 -5.12
CA LYS A 81 -12.30 -7.75 -5.47
C LYS A 81 -12.66 -6.34 -5.94
N TYR A 82 -12.23 -5.30 -5.22
CA TYR A 82 -12.45 -3.91 -5.62
C TYR A 82 -11.91 -3.62 -7.04
N MET A 83 -10.69 -4.07 -7.32
CA MET A 83 -10.06 -3.90 -8.64
C MET A 83 -10.85 -4.64 -9.72
N LYS A 84 -11.32 -5.86 -9.45
CA LYS A 84 -12.10 -6.68 -10.37
C LYS A 84 -13.48 -6.06 -10.66
N ASP A 85 -14.20 -5.68 -9.62
CA ASP A 85 -15.55 -5.13 -9.72
C ASP A 85 -15.61 -3.76 -10.43
N ASN A 86 -14.49 -3.05 -10.54
CA ASN A 86 -14.38 -1.74 -11.14
C ASN A 86 -13.56 -1.71 -12.45
N ASP A 87 -13.27 -2.86 -13.06
CA ASP A 87 -12.43 -3.00 -14.27
C ASP A 87 -11.02 -2.37 -14.13
N ARG A 88 -10.44 -2.48 -12.91
CA ARG A 88 -9.16 -1.84 -12.56
C ARG A 88 -8.03 -2.83 -12.31
N ARG A 89 -8.16 -4.07 -12.79
CA ARG A 89 -7.18 -5.13 -12.52
C ARG A 89 -5.78 -4.83 -13.06
N TRP A 90 -5.65 -3.95 -14.04
CA TRP A 90 -4.38 -3.50 -14.62
C TRP A 90 -3.96 -2.11 -14.14
N ASP A 91 -4.68 -1.50 -13.22
CA ASP A 91 -4.30 -0.23 -12.62
C ASP A 91 -3.12 -0.42 -11.67
N LYS A 92 -2.02 0.32 -11.90
CA LYS A 92 -0.86 0.26 -11.02
C LYS A 92 -1.26 0.64 -9.59
N THR A 93 -0.94 -0.27 -8.68
CA THR A 93 -1.33 -0.23 -7.28
C THR A 93 -0.10 -0.36 -6.39
N ILE A 94 0.04 0.52 -5.41
CA ILE A 94 1.07 0.44 -4.37
C ILE A 94 0.39 0.08 -3.04
N VAL A 95 0.91 -0.95 -2.38
CA VAL A 95 0.44 -1.41 -1.07
C VAL A 95 1.53 -1.13 -0.04
N PHE A 96 1.29 -0.17 0.84
CA PHE A 96 2.22 0.17 1.92
C PHE A 96 1.97 -0.71 3.14
N CYS A 97 3.00 -1.45 3.52
CA CYS A 97 3.03 -2.41 4.61
C CYS A 97 3.90 -1.88 5.77
N GLU A 98 3.70 -2.41 6.97
CA GLU A 98 4.40 -1.97 8.18
C GLU A 98 5.91 -2.24 8.09
N ASP A 99 6.30 -3.43 7.62
CA ASP A 99 7.68 -3.88 7.46
C ASP A 99 7.86 -4.77 6.22
N ILE A 100 9.08 -5.27 6.04
CA ILE A 100 9.48 -6.12 4.91
C ILE A 100 8.79 -7.49 4.96
N GLU A 101 8.65 -8.08 6.14
CA GLU A 101 7.96 -9.37 6.31
C GLU A 101 6.48 -9.24 5.99
N HIS A 102 5.84 -8.15 6.45
CA HIS A 102 4.46 -7.84 6.11
C HIS A 102 4.28 -7.64 4.60
N ALA A 103 5.21 -6.92 3.95
CA ALA A 103 5.18 -6.74 2.50
C ALA A 103 5.26 -8.09 1.74
N GLU A 104 6.03 -9.06 2.24
CA GLU A 104 6.09 -10.40 1.63
C GLU A 104 4.81 -11.21 1.86
N ARG A 105 4.24 -11.20 3.08
CA ARG A 105 2.95 -11.85 3.35
C ARG A 105 1.84 -11.27 2.48
N MET A 106 1.80 -9.94 2.37
CA MET A 106 0.83 -9.24 1.53
C MET A 106 1.01 -9.57 0.05
N ARG A 107 2.25 -9.63 -0.45
CA ARG A 107 2.54 -10.08 -1.82
C ARG A 107 1.96 -11.47 -2.06
N GLN A 108 2.22 -12.42 -1.16
CA GLN A 108 1.72 -13.78 -1.30
C GLN A 108 0.19 -13.83 -1.28
N ALA A 109 -0.46 -13.06 -0.41
CA ALA A 109 -1.91 -12.96 -0.35
C ALA A 109 -2.50 -12.42 -1.66
N PHE A 110 -1.89 -11.37 -2.26
CA PHE A 110 -2.30 -10.87 -3.57
C PHE A 110 -2.07 -11.87 -4.71
N VAL A 111 -0.98 -12.63 -4.68
CA VAL A 111 -0.72 -13.72 -5.64
C VAL A 111 -1.85 -14.75 -5.58
N ASN A 112 -2.26 -15.16 -4.38
CA ASN A 112 -3.34 -16.13 -4.18
C ASN A 112 -4.71 -15.64 -4.70
N GLU A 113 -4.99 -14.34 -4.56
CA GLU A 113 -6.25 -13.74 -5.02
C GLU A 113 -6.29 -13.42 -6.52
N ASN A 114 -5.12 -13.45 -7.21
CA ASN A 114 -4.99 -13.10 -8.62
C ASN A 114 -4.22 -14.17 -9.42
N THR A 115 -4.45 -15.43 -9.11
CA THR A 115 -3.73 -16.57 -9.69
C THR A 115 -3.82 -16.64 -11.22
N ASP A 116 -4.93 -16.20 -11.79
CA ASP A 116 -5.13 -16.12 -13.24
C ASP A 116 -4.13 -15.16 -13.90
N LEU A 117 -3.99 -13.93 -13.41
CA LEU A 117 -3.08 -12.94 -13.96
C LEU A 117 -1.60 -13.21 -13.62
N VAL A 118 -1.36 -13.80 -12.45
CA VAL A 118 0.00 -14.26 -12.07
C VAL A 118 0.47 -15.42 -12.92
N ALA A 119 -0.46 -16.29 -13.39
CA ALA A 119 -0.14 -17.35 -14.34
C ALA A 119 0.20 -16.81 -15.74
N GLU A 120 -0.38 -15.66 -16.15
CA GLU A 120 -0.02 -14.98 -17.40
C GLU A 120 1.36 -14.30 -17.28
N ASP A 121 1.63 -13.59 -16.20
CA ASP A 121 2.93 -12.97 -15.90
C ASP A 121 3.18 -12.96 -14.39
N SER A 122 4.19 -13.69 -13.95
CA SER A 122 4.57 -13.79 -12.54
C SER A 122 4.95 -12.44 -11.90
N ARG A 123 5.24 -11.42 -12.70
CA ARG A 123 5.54 -10.06 -12.27
C ARG A 123 4.28 -9.24 -11.98
N TYR A 124 3.08 -9.79 -12.19
CA TYR A 124 1.84 -9.07 -11.90
C TYR A 124 1.78 -8.56 -10.46
N VAL A 125 2.25 -9.36 -9.50
CA VAL A 125 2.40 -8.97 -8.09
C VAL A 125 3.85 -9.10 -7.67
N MET A 126 4.49 -8.00 -7.32
CA MET A 126 5.89 -7.96 -6.89
C MET A 126 6.04 -7.29 -5.52
N ARG A 127 7.03 -7.76 -4.75
CA ARG A 127 7.53 -7.00 -3.60
C ARG A 127 8.68 -6.11 -4.08
N ILE A 128 8.64 -4.84 -3.73
CA ILE A 128 9.75 -3.90 -3.99
C ILE A 128 10.15 -3.28 -2.66
N THR A 129 11.21 -3.82 -2.05
CA THR A 129 11.75 -3.40 -0.76
C THR A 129 13.26 -3.23 -0.83
N GLY A 130 13.86 -2.56 0.15
CA GLY A 130 15.29 -2.22 0.13
C GLY A 130 16.24 -3.42 0.16
N ASP A 131 15.81 -4.56 0.67
CA ASP A 131 16.55 -5.82 0.74
C ASP A 131 16.41 -6.70 -0.51
N ASP A 132 15.39 -6.45 -1.35
CA ASP A 132 15.05 -7.28 -2.50
C ASP A 132 15.67 -6.73 -3.80
N ASN A 133 16.76 -7.33 -4.24
CA ASN A 133 17.41 -6.93 -5.50
C ASN A 133 16.56 -7.27 -6.73
N THR A 134 15.78 -8.35 -6.70
CA THR A 134 14.87 -8.74 -7.79
C THR A 134 13.75 -7.74 -7.94
N GLY A 135 13.12 -7.35 -6.83
CA GLY A 135 12.09 -6.32 -6.84
C GLY A 135 12.62 -4.95 -7.26
N LYS A 136 13.79 -4.55 -6.73
CA LYS A 136 14.44 -3.28 -7.14
C LYS A 136 14.74 -3.22 -8.64
N ALA A 137 15.14 -4.32 -9.26
CA ALA A 137 15.37 -4.39 -10.70
C ALA A 137 14.09 -4.19 -11.54
N GLN A 138 12.90 -4.32 -10.93
CA GLN A 138 11.62 -4.07 -11.60
C GLN A 138 11.08 -2.65 -11.36
N LEU A 139 11.82 -1.81 -10.64
CA LEU A 139 11.38 -0.45 -10.32
C LEU A 139 11.17 0.39 -11.58
N ASP A 140 12.10 0.33 -12.53
CA ASP A 140 12.01 1.05 -13.80
C ASP A 140 10.78 0.60 -14.60
N ASN A 141 10.49 -0.70 -14.64
CA ASN A 141 9.27 -1.23 -15.27
C ASN A 141 8.01 -0.77 -14.55
N PHE A 142 8.06 -0.61 -13.22
CA PHE A 142 6.92 -0.10 -12.47
C PHE A 142 6.68 1.39 -12.70
N GLU A 143 7.73 2.18 -12.93
CA GLU A 143 7.65 3.59 -13.28
C GLU A 143 7.27 3.82 -14.76
N ASP A 144 7.58 2.87 -15.64
CA ASP A 144 7.28 2.96 -17.07
C ASP A 144 5.76 2.94 -17.31
N VAL A 145 5.27 3.99 -17.95
CA VAL A 145 3.85 4.18 -18.27
C VAL A 145 3.34 3.17 -19.31
N THR A 146 4.24 2.61 -20.12
CA THR A 146 3.91 1.63 -21.17
C THR A 146 3.92 0.20 -20.66
N SER A 147 4.62 -0.07 -19.57
CA SER A 147 4.69 -1.40 -18.97
C SER A 147 3.46 -1.69 -18.12
N LYS A 148 2.77 -2.80 -18.39
CA LYS A 148 1.65 -3.28 -17.57
C LYS A 148 2.11 -3.89 -16.24
N VAL A 149 3.28 -4.50 -16.21
CA VAL A 149 3.81 -5.20 -15.04
C VAL A 149 5.12 -4.56 -14.54
N PRO A 150 5.38 -4.54 -13.24
CA PRO A 150 4.48 -4.94 -12.15
C PRO A 150 3.20 -4.11 -12.11
N THR A 151 2.07 -4.73 -11.74
CA THR A 151 0.78 -4.05 -11.56
C THR A 151 0.52 -3.75 -10.09
N ILE A 152 0.64 -4.75 -9.22
CA ILE A 152 0.51 -4.60 -7.77
C ILE A 152 1.90 -4.72 -7.14
N VAL A 153 2.29 -3.69 -6.41
CA VAL A 153 3.58 -3.65 -5.71
C VAL A 153 3.33 -3.52 -4.21
N THR A 154 3.85 -4.48 -3.44
CA THR A 154 3.89 -4.39 -1.99
C THR A 154 5.24 -3.84 -1.54
N THR A 155 5.23 -2.91 -0.59
CA THR A 155 6.43 -2.24 -0.11
C THR A 155 6.31 -1.86 1.36
N SER A 156 7.42 -1.64 2.02
CA SER A 156 7.46 -1.00 3.33
C SER A 156 7.75 0.51 3.18
N LYS A 157 9.00 0.91 3.33
CA LYS A 157 9.38 2.33 3.32
C LYS A 157 10.05 2.78 2.01
N LEU A 158 10.51 1.86 1.17
CA LEU A 158 11.33 2.22 -0.01
C LEU A 158 10.60 3.15 -0.97
N LEU A 159 9.33 2.88 -1.26
CA LEU A 159 8.55 3.68 -2.21
C LEU A 159 7.98 4.98 -1.63
N THR A 160 8.30 5.32 -0.38
CA THR A 160 7.90 6.61 0.19
C THR A 160 8.70 7.78 -0.40
N THR A 161 9.93 7.53 -0.86
CA THR A 161 10.80 8.55 -1.46
C THR A 161 11.37 8.10 -2.81
N GLY A 162 11.65 9.05 -3.70
CA GLY A 162 12.44 8.83 -4.93
C GLY A 162 11.73 8.17 -6.11
N VAL A 163 10.62 7.50 -5.95
CA VAL A 163 9.92 6.73 -7.00
C VAL A 163 8.85 7.57 -7.72
N ASN A 164 8.84 7.53 -9.05
CA ASN A 164 7.96 8.35 -9.87
C ASN A 164 6.93 7.52 -10.66
N VAL A 165 5.90 7.00 -10.00
CA VAL A 165 4.85 6.22 -10.68
C VAL A 165 3.69 7.14 -11.07
N LYS A 166 3.75 7.76 -12.24
CA LYS A 166 2.69 8.65 -12.74
C LYS A 166 1.35 7.90 -12.91
N THR A 167 1.41 6.67 -13.38
CA THR A 167 0.25 5.81 -13.64
C THR A 167 -0.35 5.15 -12.40
N CYS A 168 0.20 5.36 -11.18
CA CYS A 168 -0.36 4.80 -9.96
C CYS A 168 -1.78 5.32 -9.72
N LYS A 169 -2.77 4.44 -9.78
CA LYS A 169 -4.20 4.77 -9.63
C LYS A 169 -4.79 4.28 -8.32
N THR A 170 -4.09 3.42 -7.57
CA THR A 170 -4.54 2.94 -6.25
C THR A 170 -3.38 2.90 -5.27
N ILE A 171 -3.62 3.43 -4.08
CA ILE A 171 -2.71 3.35 -2.94
C ILE A 171 -3.45 2.64 -1.81
N VAL A 172 -2.90 1.55 -1.32
CA VAL A 172 -3.41 0.81 -0.16
C VAL A 172 -2.53 1.12 1.04
N LEU A 173 -3.15 1.54 2.14
CA LEU A 173 -2.46 1.90 3.38
C LEU A 173 -2.72 0.84 4.44
N ASP A 174 -1.90 -0.21 4.46
CA ASP A 174 -1.96 -1.26 5.47
C ASP A 174 -0.75 -1.18 6.41
N SER A 175 -0.50 0.03 6.89
CA SER A 175 0.53 0.35 7.87
C SER A 175 0.11 1.50 8.76
N ASN A 176 0.73 1.59 9.94
CA ASN A 176 0.53 2.73 10.82
C ASN A 176 1.31 3.94 10.31
N ILE A 177 0.61 4.98 9.89
CA ILE A 177 1.21 6.25 9.47
C ILE A 177 1.35 7.13 10.71
N ASN A 178 2.59 7.42 11.10
CA ASN A 178 2.89 8.09 12.36
C ASN A 178 3.08 9.61 12.22
N SER A 179 3.13 10.13 10.99
CA SER A 179 3.30 11.56 10.78
C SER A 179 2.57 12.07 9.53
N MET A 180 2.20 13.35 9.55
CA MET A 180 1.64 14.03 8.39
C MET A 180 2.64 14.11 7.23
N THR A 181 3.93 14.17 7.53
CA THR A 181 4.98 14.18 6.50
C THR A 181 5.02 12.85 5.76
N GLU A 182 5.01 11.74 6.49
CA GLU A 182 4.95 10.38 5.91
C GLU A 182 3.67 10.21 5.07
N PHE A 183 2.52 10.60 5.60
CA PHE A 183 1.27 10.58 4.85
C PHE A 183 1.36 11.33 3.53
N LYS A 184 1.87 12.58 3.55
CA LYS A 184 2.05 13.38 2.34
C LYS A 184 3.02 12.75 1.34
N GLN A 185 4.08 12.11 1.80
CA GLN A 185 5.03 11.41 0.93
C GLN A 185 4.37 10.21 0.24
N ILE A 186 3.58 9.44 0.96
CA ILE A 186 2.87 8.28 0.44
C ILE A 186 1.83 8.71 -0.60
N ILE A 187 0.90 9.61 -0.23
CA ILE A 187 -0.15 10.03 -1.16
C ILE A 187 0.41 10.79 -2.36
N GLY A 188 1.56 11.47 -2.19
CA GLY A 188 2.28 12.14 -3.28
C GLY A 188 2.63 11.22 -4.45
N ARG A 189 2.64 9.88 -4.23
CA ARG A 189 2.82 8.89 -5.31
C ARG A 189 1.60 8.81 -6.24
N GLY A 190 0.40 9.07 -5.71
CA GLY A 190 -0.84 9.10 -6.47
C GLY A 190 -1.24 10.46 -7.03
N THR A 191 -0.69 11.55 -6.53
CA THR A 191 -1.18 12.91 -6.86
C THR A 191 -0.82 13.40 -8.25
N ARG A 192 0.04 12.72 -9.00
CA ARG A 192 0.38 13.14 -10.36
C ARG A 192 -0.75 12.84 -11.31
N LEU A 193 -1.12 13.84 -12.10
CA LEU A 193 -2.03 13.68 -13.24
C LEU A 193 -1.34 12.92 -14.37
N ASP A 194 -2.10 12.07 -15.04
CA ASP A 194 -1.66 11.37 -16.23
C ASP A 194 -2.88 11.05 -17.11
N THR A 195 -3.50 12.11 -17.62
CA THR A 195 -4.73 12.05 -18.40
C THR A 195 -4.55 11.27 -19.70
N ASP A 196 -3.33 11.30 -20.27
CA ASP A 196 -3.00 10.59 -21.49
C ASP A 196 -3.06 9.05 -21.32
N HIS A 197 -2.85 8.57 -20.07
CA HIS A 197 -3.00 7.16 -19.71
C HIS A 197 -4.26 6.90 -18.84
N GLY A 198 -5.27 7.78 -18.96
CA GLY A 198 -6.57 7.60 -18.33
C GLY A 198 -6.56 7.74 -16.80
N LYS A 199 -5.62 8.54 -16.24
CA LYS A 199 -5.58 8.84 -14.83
C LYS A 199 -6.00 10.28 -14.56
N SER A 200 -7.27 10.47 -14.21
CA SER A 200 -7.85 11.74 -13.76
C SER A 200 -7.97 11.86 -12.24
N TYR A 201 -7.92 10.74 -11.53
CA TYR A 201 -7.93 10.64 -10.06
C TYR A 201 -7.23 9.36 -9.60
N PHE A 202 -7.01 9.23 -8.29
CA PHE A 202 -6.55 7.99 -7.69
C PHE A 202 -7.39 7.60 -6.46
N THR A 203 -7.29 6.35 -6.06
CA THR A 203 -8.02 5.83 -4.89
C THR A 203 -7.04 5.53 -3.75
N ILE A 204 -7.43 5.87 -2.54
CA ILE A 204 -6.75 5.47 -1.29
C ILE A 204 -7.68 4.49 -0.58
N ILE A 205 -7.17 3.31 -0.23
CA ILE A 205 -7.87 2.25 0.51
C ILE A 205 -7.13 2.00 1.82
#